data_f80f8a1546fab75a6edc6e5bc113feb6
#
_entry.id   f80f8a1546fab75a6edc6e5bc113feb6
#
_cell.length_a   1.000
_cell.length_b   1.000
_cell.length_c   1.000
_cell.angle_alpha   90.00
_cell.angle_beta   90.00
_cell.angle_gamma   90.00
#
_symmetry.space_group_name_H-M   'P 1'
#
loop_
_entity.id
_entity.type
_entity.pdbx_description
1 polymer ?
#
loop_
_entity_poly.entity_id
_entity_poly.type
_entity_poly.pdbx_seq_one_letter_code
_entity_poly.pdbx_strand_id
1 'polypeptide(L)'
;MMMKKTLSLLLAGLFCIAAGCADDNAPPPAASPPAIASRQAAVAIPDPYAADVAEEILRRGGNAVDAAIATGFAMAVTYIDAGNIGGGGFMLIHQDGESAFVDYRERAPFAADRDMYLDENGDVIENITLIGAQAAGVPGTVAGFWAAHQRFGSLPWRELLEPAITLARDGFLPAPALVTFIQDTYD
;
A
#
# COMPACT_ATOMS: atom_id res chain seq x y z
N MET A 1 -36.12 42.96 -27.06
CA MET A 1 -36.63 42.44 -25.77
C MET A 1 -36.59 40.91 -25.75
N MET A 2 -35.57 40.28 -26.30
CA MET A 2 -35.42 38.80 -26.40
C MET A 2 -34.15 38.23 -25.76
N MET A 3 -33.27 39.07 -25.24
CA MET A 3 -31.96 38.65 -24.73
C MET A 3 -31.89 38.42 -23.21
N LYS A 4 -32.96 38.74 -22.45
CA LYS A 4 -32.99 38.54 -20.99
C LYS A 4 -33.59 37.18 -20.54
N LYS A 5 -34.23 36.41 -21.43
CA LYS A 5 -34.85 35.11 -21.08
C LYS A 5 -33.93 33.92 -21.25
N THR A 6 -32.88 34.04 -22.04
CA THR A 6 -31.91 32.95 -22.29
C THR A 6 -30.87 32.83 -21.19
N LEU A 7 -30.56 33.90 -20.47
CA LEU A 7 -29.55 33.88 -19.39
C LEU A 7 -30.08 33.23 -18.10
N SER A 8 -31.40 33.29 -17.84
CA SER A 8 -32.02 32.64 -16.67
C SER A 8 -32.11 31.10 -16.81
N LEU A 9 -32.20 30.57 -18.00
CA LEU A 9 -32.22 29.11 -18.22
C LEU A 9 -30.81 28.48 -18.12
N LEU A 10 -29.75 29.22 -18.43
CA LEU A 10 -28.37 28.75 -18.28
C LEU A 10 -27.91 28.71 -16.81
N LEU A 11 -28.44 29.59 -15.95
CA LEU A 11 -28.12 29.57 -14.51
C LEU A 11 -28.87 28.44 -13.76
N ALA A 12 -30.05 28.03 -14.21
CA ALA A 12 -30.78 26.91 -13.61
C ALA A 12 -30.19 25.54 -13.95
N GLY A 13 -29.54 25.40 -15.11
CA GLY A 13 -28.88 24.16 -15.52
C GLY A 13 -27.53 23.85 -14.79
N LEU A 14 -26.89 24.86 -14.23
CA LEU A 14 -25.60 24.71 -13.57
C LEU A 14 -25.71 24.31 -12.09
N PHE A 15 -26.93 24.41 -11.50
CA PHE A 15 -27.16 24.07 -10.09
C PHE A 15 -27.55 22.58 -9.88
N CYS A 16 -27.88 21.84 -10.94
CA CYS A 16 -28.28 20.44 -10.84
C CYS A 16 -27.13 19.42 -10.92
N ILE A 17 -25.88 19.85 -11.12
CA ILE A 17 -24.73 18.93 -11.24
C ILE A 17 -24.03 18.67 -9.87
N ALA A 18 -24.41 19.40 -8.83
CA ALA A 18 -23.82 19.26 -7.49
C ALA A 18 -24.65 18.40 -6.51
N ALA A 19 -25.79 17.85 -6.92
CA ALA A 19 -26.48 16.83 -6.14
C ALA A 19 -25.83 15.48 -6.45
N GLY A 20 -24.65 15.22 -5.87
CA GLY A 20 -24.11 13.88 -5.80
C GLY A 20 -25.17 12.98 -5.20
N CYS A 21 -25.48 11.87 -5.86
CA CYS A 21 -26.34 10.83 -5.34
C CYS A 21 -25.75 10.33 -4.02
N ALA A 22 -26.16 10.93 -2.90
CA ALA A 22 -26.05 10.26 -1.63
C ALA A 22 -27.04 9.08 -1.70
N ASP A 23 -26.55 7.88 -1.60
CA ASP A 23 -27.38 6.70 -1.45
C ASP A 23 -27.97 6.76 -0.03
N ASP A 24 -29.19 7.28 0.09
CA ASP A 24 -29.89 7.42 1.38
C ASP A 24 -30.17 6.06 2.06
N ASN A 25 -29.91 4.95 1.37
CA ASN A 25 -30.01 3.60 1.90
C ASN A 25 -28.65 2.98 2.27
N ALA A 26 -27.54 3.71 2.11
CA ALA A 26 -26.26 3.20 2.57
C ALA A 26 -26.30 3.02 4.10
N PRO A 27 -25.93 1.86 4.64
CA PRO A 27 -25.84 1.70 6.08
C PRO A 27 -24.87 2.75 6.65
N PRO A 28 -25.16 3.31 7.82
CA PRO A 28 -24.24 4.26 8.43
C PRO A 28 -22.86 3.61 8.56
N PRO A 29 -21.79 4.38 8.33
CA PRO A 29 -20.44 3.85 8.49
C PRO A 29 -20.33 3.23 9.89
N ALA A 30 -19.76 2.03 9.94
CA ALA A 30 -19.52 1.34 11.21
C ALA A 30 -18.83 2.30 12.18
N ALA A 31 -19.34 2.39 13.40
CA ALA A 31 -18.75 3.25 14.41
C ALA A 31 -17.26 2.86 14.57
N SER A 32 -16.38 3.83 14.46
CA SER A 32 -14.97 3.61 14.71
C SER A 32 -14.80 3.00 16.10
N PRO A 33 -14.00 1.96 16.27
CA PRO A 33 -13.72 1.41 17.58
C PRO A 33 -13.21 2.52 18.50
N PRO A 34 -13.51 2.46 19.80
CA PRO A 34 -13.05 3.48 20.74
C PRO A 34 -11.52 3.58 20.67
N ALA A 35 -11.02 4.81 20.65
CA ALA A 35 -9.59 5.06 20.65
C ALA A 35 -8.97 4.43 21.91
N ILE A 36 -8.02 3.52 21.71
CA ILE A 36 -7.24 2.93 22.80
C ILE A 36 -6.10 3.91 23.09
N ALA A 37 -6.13 4.52 24.27
CA ALA A 37 -5.03 5.37 24.70
C ALA A 37 -3.81 4.48 25.03
N SER A 38 -2.80 4.48 24.17
CA SER A 38 -1.50 3.89 24.46
C SER A 38 -0.60 4.92 25.17
N ARG A 39 0.14 4.47 26.17
CA ARG A 39 1.10 5.34 26.89
C ARG A 39 2.49 5.33 26.27
N GLN A 40 2.81 4.36 25.43
CA GLN A 40 4.15 4.17 24.88
C GLN A 40 4.17 4.11 23.37
N ALA A 41 3.34 3.26 22.76
CA ALA A 41 3.27 3.09 21.32
C ALA A 41 1.87 2.60 20.88
N ALA A 42 1.53 2.81 19.63
CA ALA A 42 0.33 2.26 19.00
C ALA A 42 0.67 1.76 17.60
N VAL A 43 0.05 0.66 17.21
CA VAL A 43 0.20 0.03 15.90
C VAL A 43 -1.19 -0.17 15.31
N ALA A 44 -1.36 0.15 14.02
CA ALA A 44 -2.57 -0.11 13.26
C ALA A 44 -2.19 -0.77 11.94
N ILE A 45 -2.45 -2.06 11.81
CA ILE A 45 -2.03 -2.91 10.69
C ILE A 45 -3.17 -3.88 10.37
N PRO A 46 -3.47 -4.18 9.09
CA PRO A 46 -4.56 -5.06 8.69
C PRO A 46 -4.28 -6.56 8.97
N ASP A 47 -3.04 -6.92 9.24
CA ASP A 47 -2.60 -8.31 9.42
C ASP A 47 -2.14 -8.56 10.86
N PRO A 48 -2.69 -9.58 11.57
CA PRO A 48 -2.37 -9.83 12.96
C PRO A 48 -0.92 -10.28 13.19
N TYR A 49 -0.33 -11.07 12.29
CA TYR A 49 1.07 -11.51 12.42
C TYR A 49 2.03 -10.33 12.29
N ALA A 50 1.74 -9.44 11.34
CA ALA A 50 2.53 -8.22 11.16
C ALA A 50 2.36 -7.26 12.35
N ALA A 51 1.19 -7.23 12.99
CA ALA A 51 0.96 -6.46 14.21
C ALA A 51 1.78 -7.01 15.38
N ASP A 52 1.84 -8.32 15.56
CA ASP A 52 2.66 -8.98 16.58
C ASP A 52 4.15 -8.70 16.35
N VAL A 53 4.61 -8.72 15.09
CA VAL A 53 5.99 -8.35 14.73
C VAL A 53 6.28 -6.90 15.11
N ALA A 54 5.38 -5.96 14.79
CA ALA A 54 5.57 -4.56 15.17
C ALA A 54 5.71 -4.39 16.69
N GLU A 55 4.82 -5.04 17.45
CA GLU A 55 4.85 -4.99 18.91
C GLU A 55 6.16 -5.58 19.46
N GLU A 56 6.63 -6.69 18.90
CA GLU A 56 7.90 -7.31 19.31
C GLU A 56 9.08 -6.36 19.08
N ILE A 57 9.18 -5.76 17.90
CA ILE A 57 10.25 -4.82 17.55
C ILE A 57 10.25 -3.61 18.51
N LEU A 58 9.08 -3.03 18.77
CA LEU A 58 8.94 -1.91 19.71
C LEU A 58 9.33 -2.31 21.14
N ARG A 59 8.96 -3.52 21.60
CA ARG A 59 9.31 -4.05 22.93
C ARG A 59 10.80 -4.31 23.08
N ARG A 60 11.49 -4.63 21.98
CA ARG A 60 12.97 -4.80 21.93
C ARG A 60 13.72 -3.47 21.89
N GLY A 61 13.02 -2.35 21.90
CA GLY A 61 13.61 -1.01 21.89
C GLY A 61 13.81 -0.41 20.50
N GLY A 62 13.26 -1.04 19.45
CA GLY A 62 13.17 -0.46 18.11
C GLY A 62 12.25 0.75 18.09
N ASN A 63 12.49 1.67 17.17
CA ASN A 63 11.65 2.82 16.96
C ASN A 63 10.50 2.52 15.94
N ALA A 64 9.69 3.53 15.64
CA ALA A 64 8.56 3.38 14.72
C ALA A 64 9.00 2.99 13.29
N VAL A 65 10.18 3.43 12.84
CA VAL A 65 10.72 3.08 11.51
C VAL A 65 11.17 1.63 11.48
N ASP A 66 11.85 1.15 12.54
CA ASP A 66 12.21 -0.26 12.67
C ASP A 66 10.97 -1.16 12.64
N ALA A 67 9.94 -0.80 13.42
CA ALA A 67 8.68 -1.53 13.47
C ALA A 67 7.99 -1.54 12.10
N ALA A 68 7.92 -0.40 11.40
CA ALA A 68 7.31 -0.31 10.07
C ALA A 68 8.03 -1.17 9.03
N ILE A 69 9.36 -1.22 9.06
CA ILE A 69 10.18 -2.03 8.16
C ILE A 69 9.95 -3.53 8.41
N ALA A 70 10.06 -3.96 9.67
CA ALA A 70 9.86 -5.36 10.03
C ALA A 70 8.44 -5.84 9.69
N THR A 71 7.44 -5.00 9.95
CA THR A 71 6.05 -5.21 9.56
C THR A 71 5.89 -5.36 8.05
N GLY A 72 6.52 -4.48 7.27
CA GLY A 72 6.46 -4.54 5.80
C GLY A 72 7.03 -5.86 5.27
N PHE A 73 8.12 -6.37 5.83
CA PHE A 73 8.65 -7.69 5.48
C PHE A 73 7.74 -8.83 5.95
N ALA A 74 7.13 -8.74 7.14
CA ALA A 74 6.18 -9.73 7.61
C ALA A 74 4.94 -9.81 6.72
N MET A 75 4.37 -8.65 6.33
CA MET A 75 3.23 -8.57 5.42
C MET A 75 3.54 -9.14 4.03
N ALA A 76 4.77 -9.08 3.55
CA ALA A 76 5.16 -9.74 2.30
C ALA A 76 5.02 -11.27 2.37
N VAL A 77 4.94 -11.84 3.57
CA VAL A 77 4.73 -13.27 3.80
C VAL A 77 3.26 -13.59 4.12
N THR A 78 2.65 -12.81 5.01
CA THR A 78 1.34 -13.14 5.62
C THR A 78 0.16 -12.43 4.95
N TYR A 79 0.40 -11.34 4.23
CA TYR A 79 -0.60 -10.49 3.59
C TYR A 79 -0.28 -10.30 2.11
N ILE A 80 -0.25 -11.40 1.36
CA ILE A 80 0.31 -11.49 0.00
C ILE A 80 -0.47 -10.72 -1.08
N ASP A 81 -1.70 -10.32 -0.82
CA ASP A 81 -2.52 -9.51 -1.72
C ASP A 81 -2.11 -8.01 -1.74
N ALA A 82 -1.37 -7.55 -0.73
CA ALA A 82 -0.88 -6.18 -0.67
C ALA A 82 0.58 -6.05 -0.18
N GLY A 83 1.04 -6.92 0.73
CA GLY A 83 2.43 -6.97 1.18
C GLY A 83 3.36 -7.48 0.08
N ASN A 84 4.53 -6.87 -0.09
CA ASN A 84 5.43 -7.24 -1.18
C ASN A 84 6.90 -6.92 -0.88
N ILE A 85 7.79 -7.61 -1.59
CA ILE A 85 9.22 -7.25 -1.76
C ILE A 85 9.56 -6.99 -3.23
N GLY A 86 8.64 -7.28 -4.15
CA GLY A 86 8.76 -7.09 -5.59
C GLY A 86 8.00 -5.88 -6.13
N GLY A 87 7.43 -5.08 -5.27
CA GLY A 87 6.67 -3.87 -5.60
C GLY A 87 7.33 -2.60 -5.08
N GLY A 88 6.52 -1.67 -4.64
CA GLY A 88 6.94 -0.38 -4.11
C GLY A 88 5.95 0.22 -3.13
N GLY A 89 6.14 1.49 -2.81
CA GLY A 89 5.28 2.21 -1.90
C GLY A 89 5.83 3.57 -1.50
N PHE A 90 5.28 4.08 -0.41
CA PHE A 90 5.64 5.37 0.17
C PHE A 90 5.73 5.24 1.69
N MET A 91 6.62 5.99 2.30
CA MET A 91 6.73 6.08 3.75
C MET A 91 6.81 7.54 4.18
N LEU A 92 5.87 7.96 5.04
CA LEU A 92 5.93 9.24 5.71
C LEU A 92 6.44 9.01 7.14
N ILE A 93 7.53 9.68 7.48
CA ILE A 93 8.21 9.56 8.77
C ILE A 93 8.14 10.91 9.47
N HIS A 94 7.80 10.90 10.76
CA HIS A 94 7.99 12.05 11.64
C HIS A 94 8.73 11.58 12.88
N GLN A 95 9.97 12.02 13.05
CA GLN A 95 10.84 11.63 14.14
C GLN A 95 11.68 12.82 14.60
N ASP A 96 11.76 13.06 15.92
CA ASP A 96 12.58 14.12 16.53
C ASP A 96 12.30 15.54 15.97
N GLY A 97 11.02 15.78 15.57
CA GLY A 97 10.58 17.05 15.01
C GLY A 97 10.89 17.21 13.51
N GLU A 98 11.51 16.23 12.88
CA GLU A 98 11.76 16.20 11.44
C GLU A 98 10.70 15.35 10.74
N SER A 99 10.19 15.81 9.58
CA SER A 99 9.34 15.05 8.70
C SER A 99 10.09 14.68 7.42
N ALA A 100 10.01 13.42 7.01
CA ALA A 100 10.62 12.93 5.79
C ALA A 100 9.61 12.08 5.00
N PHE A 101 9.68 12.19 3.68
CA PHE A 101 8.93 11.36 2.76
C PHE A 101 9.91 10.52 1.94
N VAL A 102 9.73 9.20 1.98
CA VAL A 102 10.53 8.27 1.19
C VAL A 102 9.63 7.69 0.10
N ASP A 103 9.93 8.06 -1.14
CA ASP A 103 9.28 7.51 -2.33
C ASP A 103 10.12 6.34 -2.85
N TYR A 104 9.56 5.15 -2.73
CA TYR A 104 10.16 3.91 -3.22
C TYR A 104 9.21 3.17 -4.17
N ARG A 105 8.39 3.95 -4.88
CA ARG A 105 7.53 3.38 -5.92
C ARG A 105 8.35 2.71 -7.01
N GLU A 106 7.75 1.74 -7.68
CA GLU A 106 8.33 1.07 -8.84
C GLU A 106 8.63 2.06 -9.95
N ARG A 107 9.65 1.74 -10.72
CA ARG A 107 10.06 2.53 -11.89
C ARG A 107 10.03 1.69 -13.13
N ALA A 108 9.82 2.33 -14.27
CA ALA A 108 10.06 1.68 -15.56
C ALA A 108 11.55 1.31 -15.68
N PRO A 109 11.89 0.17 -16.29
CA PRO A 109 13.26 -0.16 -16.61
C PRO A 109 13.86 0.87 -17.59
N PHE A 110 15.19 1.04 -17.58
CA PHE A 110 15.87 1.98 -18.50
C PHE A 110 15.65 1.67 -19.97
N ALA A 111 15.34 0.43 -20.30
CA ALA A 111 15.03 0.00 -21.67
C ALA A 111 13.57 0.25 -22.09
N ALA A 112 12.73 0.77 -21.18
CA ALA A 112 11.34 1.07 -21.50
C ALA A 112 11.26 2.25 -22.48
N ASP A 113 10.45 2.08 -23.52
CA ASP A 113 10.12 3.13 -24.48
C ASP A 113 8.59 3.24 -24.66
N ARG A 114 8.18 4.21 -25.49
CA ARG A 114 6.76 4.49 -25.72
C ARG A 114 6.01 3.31 -26.36
N ASP A 115 6.70 2.57 -27.19
CA ASP A 115 6.09 1.59 -28.09
C ASP A 115 6.36 0.13 -27.63
N MET A 116 6.97 -0.07 -26.44
CA MET A 116 7.38 -1.37 -25.90
C MET A 116 6.25 -2.41 -25.76
N TYR A 117 5.01 -1.98 -25.80
CA TYR A 117 3.81 -2.82 -25.70
C TYR A 117 3.06 -2.98 -27.03
N LEU A 118 3.62 -2.46 -28.12
CA LEU A 118 3.00 -2.51 -29.44
C LEU A 118 3.66 -3.59 -30.31
N ASP A 119 2.87 -4.16 -31.20
CA ASP A 119 3.37 -5.04 -32.26
C ASP A 119 3.89 -4.22 -33.46
N GLU A 120 4.30 -4.94 -34.53
CA GLU A 120 4.82 -4.33 -35.76
C GLU A 120 3.79 -3.50 -36.53
N ASN A 121 2.50 -3.67 -36.24
CA ASN A 121 1.40 -2.92 -36.83
C ASN A 121 1.01 -1.68 -36.01
N GLY A 122 1.57 -1.55 -34.78
CA GLY A 122 1.24 -0.51 -33.84
C GLY A 122 0.05 -0.85 -32.94
N ASP A 123 -0.41 -2.10 -32.93
CA ASP A 123 -1.49 -2.57 -32.08
C ASP A 123 -0.94 -3.08 -30.74
N VAL A 124 -1.73 -2.91 -29.66
CA VAL A 124 -1.33 -3.37 -28.32
C VAL A 124 -1.29 -4.89 -28.27
N ILE A 125 -0.15 -5.44 -27.87
CA ILE A 125 0.02 -6.89 -27.65
C ILE A 125 -0.84 -7.31 -26.48
N GLU A 126 -1.74 -8.28 -26.72
CA GLU A 126 -2.71 -8.72 -25.71
C GLU A 126 -2.01 -9.23 -24.44
N ASN A 127 -2.50 -8.78 -23.28
CA ASN A 127 -2.01 -9.13 -21.92
C ASN A 127 -0.56 -8.80 -21.60
N ILE A 128 0.21 -8.18 -22.48
CA ILE A 128 1.64 -7.89 -22.25
C ILE A 128 1.88 -6.98 -21.04
N THR A 129 0.92 -6.11 -20.72
CA THR A 129 0.97 -5.22 -19.55
C THR A 129 0.49 -5.87 -18.25
N LEU A 130 0.00 -7.10 -18.31
CA LEU A 130 -0.54 -7.84 -17.17
C LEU A 130 0.28 -9.07 -16.81
N ILE A 131 0.85 -9.74 -17.83
CA ILE A 131 1.50 -11.05 -17.64
C ILE A 131 2.92 -11.03 -18.23
N GLY A 132 3.87 -11.53 -17.46
CA GLY A 132 5.25 -11.71 -17.86
C GLY A 132 6.20 -10.59 -17.42
N ALA A 133 7.46 -10.71 -17.82
CA ALA A 133 8.54 -9.84 -17.33
C ALA A 133 8.39 -8.37 -17.75
N GLN A 134 7.74 -8.11 -18.89
CA GLN A 134 7.50 -6.74 -19.38
C GLN A 134 6.39 -6.01 -18.63
N ALA A 135 5.52 -6.75 -17.92
CA ALA A 135 4.48 -6.16 -17.07
C ALA A 135 5.03 -5.66 -15.72
N ALA A 136 6.20 -6.14 -15.30
CA ALA A 136 6.78 -5.83 -14.00
C ALA A 136 7.64 -4.56 -14.04
N GLY A 137 7.40 -3.65 -13.12
CA GLY A 137 8.31 -2.52 -12.86
C GLY A 137 9.56 -2.95 -12.10
N VAL A 138 10.57 -2.08 -12.05
CA VAL A 138 11.75 -2.27 -11.19
C VAL A 138 11.34 -2.05 -9.73
N PRO A 139 11.47 -3.04 -8.84
CA PRO A 139 11.01 -2.96 -7.46
C PRO A 139 11.72 -1.89 -6.64
N GLY A 140 10.98 -1.24 -5.76
CA GLY A 140 11.51 -0.21 -4.86
C GLY A 140 11.42 -0.55 -3.37
N THR A 141 10.57 -1.50 -2.94
CA THR A 141 10.26 -1.77 -1.53
C THR A 141 11.51 -1.98 -0.68
N VAL A 142 12.38 -2.92 -1.05
CA VAL A 142 13.58 -3.24 -0.26
C VAL A 142 14.55 -2.06 -0.23
N ALA A 143 14.73 -1.37 -1.36
CA ALA A 143 15.58 -0.19 -1.44
C ALA A 143 15.05 0.97 -0.58
N GLY A 144 13.72 1.18 -0.58
CA GLY A 144 13.06 2.19 0.25
C GLY A 144 13.17 1.90 1.74
N PHE A 145 12.92 0.66 2.15
CA PHE A 145 13.11 0.24 3.53
C PHE A 145 14.57 0.39 3.98
N TRP A 146 15.50 0.03 3.13
CA TRP A 146 16.93 0.24 3.40
C TRP A 146 17.26 1.72 3.56
N ALA A 147 16.79 2.59 2.66
CA ALA A 147 17.02 4.03 2.74
C ALA A 147 16.43 4.64 4.02
N ALA A 148 15.21 4.24 4.40
CA ALA A 148 14.57 4.66 5.64
C ALA A 148 15.36 4.18 6.87
N HIS A 149 15.79 2.92 6.87
CA HIS A 149 16.58 2.34 7.95
C HIS A 149 17.93 3.06 8.14
N GLN A 150 18.66 3.35 7.06
CA GLN A 150 19.95 4.03 7.15
C GLN A 150 19.86 5.43 7.78
N ARG A 151 18.73 6.10 7.66
CA ARG A 151 18.54 7.45 8.17
C ARG A 151 17.86 7.48 9.53
N PHE A 152 16.92 6.59 9.76
CA PHE A 152 16.00 6.68 10.89
C PHE A 152 15.94 5.40 11.76
N GLY A 153 16.50 4.28 11.29
CA GLY A 153 16.51 3.03 12.02
C GLY A 153 17.43 3.04 13.23
N SER A 154 17.13 2.23 14.23
CA SER A 154 17.91 2.08 15.46
C SER A 154 18.40 0.66 15.71
N LEU A 155 17.65 -0.35 15.29
CA LEU A 155 18.04 -1.75 15.41
C LEU A 155 18.86 -2.22 14.20
N PRO A 156 19.67 -3.27 14.34
CA PRO A 156 20.37 -3.88 13.21
C PRO A 156 19.39 -4.37 12.14
N TRP A 157 19.66 -4.07 10.88
CA TRP A 157 18.84 -4.48 9.74
C TRP A 157 18.42 -5.94 9.76
N ARG A 158 19.36 -6.83 10.05
CA ARG A 158 19.12 -8.28 10.11
C ARG A 158 18.00 -8.63 11.10
N GLU A 159 17.96 -7.94 12.22
CA GLU A 159 16.96 -8.20 13.27
C GLU A 159 15.55 -7.82 12.84
N LEU A 160 15.41 -6.88 11.89
CA LEU A 160 14.12 -6.47 11.34
C LEU A 160 13.57 -7.49 10.34
N LEU A 161 14.46 -8.27 9.70
CA LEU A 161 14.06 -9.31 8.73
C LEU A 161 13.75 -10.65 9.40
N GLU A 162 14.35 -10.94 10.55
CA GLU A 162 14.27 -12.25 11.19
C GLU A 162 12.82 -12.71 11.47
N PRO A 163 11.88 -11.87 11.93
CA PRO A 163 10.48 -12.27 12.11
C PRO A 163 9.82 -12.75 10.81
N ALA A 164 10.03 -12.03 9.70
CA ALA A 164 9.49 -12.42 8.40
C ALA A 164 10.12 -13.71 7.87
N ILE A 165 11.44 -13.89 8.06
CA ILE A 165 12.15 -15.12 7.71
C ILE A 165 11.58 -16.29 8.51
N THR A 166 11.29 -16.11 9.78
CA THR A 166 10.69 -17.14 10.65
C THR A 166 9.30 -17.51 10.16
N LEU A 167 8.44 -16.53 9.90
CA LEU A 167 7.10 -16.76 9.35
C LEU A 167 7.14 -17.52 8.02
N ALA A 168 8.08 -17.17 7.12
CA ALA A 168 8.22 -17.83 5.82
C ALA A 168 8.76 -19.27 5.94
N ARG A 169 9.69 -19.51 6.88
CA ARG A 169 10.32 -20.81 7.08
C ARG A 169 9.42 -21.78 7.84
N ASP A 170 8.83 -21.33 8.92
CA ASP A 170 8.13 -22.19 9.87
C ASP A 170 6.62 -22.27 9.55
N GLY A 171 6.14 -21.37 8.69
CA GLY A 171 4.74 -21.27 8.29
C GLY A 171 3.89 -20.49 9.28
N PHE A 172 2.68 -20.19 8.86
CA PHE A 172 1.66 -19.50 9.65
C PHE A 172 0.28 -20.03 9.28
N LEU A 173 -0.73 -19.80 10.12
CA LEU A 173 -2.11 -20.15 9.81
C LEU A 173 -2.76 -19.00 9.01
N PRO A 174 -3.06 -19.19 7.71
CA PRO A 174 -3.61 -18.10 6.90
C PRO A 174 -5.02 -17.73 7.35
N ALA A 175 -5.35 -16.44 7.26
CA ALA A 175 -6.71 -15.97 7.50
C ALA A 175 -7.67 -16.58 6.46
N PRO A 176 -8.97 -16.82 6.81
CA PRO A 176 -9.95 -17.40 5.88
C PRO A 176 -10.04 -16.65 4.55
N ALA A 177 -9.94 -15.31 4.57
CA ALA A 177 -9.96 -14.49 3.35
C ALA A 177 -8.78 -14.81 2.42
N LEU A 178 -7.58 -15.03 2.98
CA LEU A 178 -6.40 -15.41 2.21
C LEU A 178 -6.56 -16.82 1.61
N VAL A 179 -7.13 -17.75 2.37
CA VAL A 179 -7.43 -19.11 1.87
C VAL A 179 -8.37 -19.04 0.68
N THR A 180 -9.47 -18.28 0.78
CA THR A 180 -10.42 -18.08 -0.31
C THR A 180 -9.74 -17.44 -1.53
N PHE A 181 -8.95 -16.39 -1.33
CA PHE A 181 -8.21 -15.74 -2.41
C PHE A 181 -7.28 -16.69 -3.16
N ILE A 182 -6.56 -17.56 -2.42
CA ILE A 182 -5.67 -18.57 -3.02
C ILE A 182 -6.49 -19.60 -3.82
N GLN A 183 -7.60 -20.09 -3.27
CA GLN A 183 -8.48 -21.06 -3.94
C GLN A 183 -9.04 -20.49 -5.24
N ASP A 184 -9.60 -19.28 -5.19
CA ASP A 184 -10.19 -18.61 -6.35
C ASP A 184 -9.16 -18.29 -7.47
N THR A 185 -7.87 -18.24 -7.13
CA THR A 185 -6.81 -17.95 -8.09
C THR A 185 -6.26 -19.21 -8.78
N TYR A 186 -6.40 -20.39 -8.15
CA TYR A 186 -5.87 -21.67 -8.65
C TYR A 186 -6.92 -22.58 -9.31
N ASP A 187 -8.20 -22.22 -9.24
CA ASP A 187 -9.29 -22.89 -9.96
C ASP A 187 -9.56 -22.22 -11.31
#